data_0a3e69c586654b0ba97521ebfe9261d2
#
_entry.id   0a3e69c586654b0ba97521ebfe9261d2
#
_cell.length_a   1.000
_cell.length_b   1.000
_cell.length_c   1.000
_cell.angle_alpha   90.00
_cell.angle_beta   90.00
_cell.angle_gamma   90.00
#
_symmetry.space_group_name_H-M   'P 1'
#
loop_
_entity.id
_entity.type
_entity.pdbx_description
1 polymer ?
#
loop_
_entity_poly.entity_id
_entity_poly.type
_entity_poly.pdbx_seq_one_letter_code
_entity_poly.pdbx_strand_id
1 'polypeptide(L)'
;MLRLFCSCCLFLVVSIMQAAIYPDPVEGVVTCKGKGLAGVVVTDGFDVVLTDAQGRYELPRNRDARFVYLSTPAGYLPQEGGGHIAFFFPLKKGRLKYDFELKRNLKDDMKHVFMVQTDVQVSCQEHLDSYRSYVGKARAFMEKYAKERDAFVLDCGDIVGNTPNLYLDYIQVSGGLGLPVYRIIGNHDMEMGVRSFEHSYKTYEDYFGPIYYSFNRGKAHYIILDNCFYINRDYRYIGYIDERTLQWIEKDLALVPKDHLVFVMMHIPS
;
A
#
# COMPACT_ATOMS: atom_id res chain seq x y z
N MET A 1 25.93 50.38 12.07
CA MET A 1 25.66 49.19 12.92
C MET A 1 24.19 48.73 12.92
N LEU A 2 23.30 49.25 12.10
CA LEU A 2 21.85 48.89 12.15
C LEU A 2 21.38 47.89 11.06
N ARG A 3 22.24 47.54 10.10
CA ARG A 3 21.87 46.60 9.01
C ARG A 3 22.20 45.14 9.26
N LEU A 4 23.04 44.82 10.25
CA LEU A 4 23.41 43.42 10.56
C LEU A 4 22.37 42.71 11.46
N PHE A 5 21.60 43.47 12.26
CA PHE A 5 20.59 42.89 13.15
C PHE A 5 19.32 42.40 12.44
N CYS A 6 18.97 43.02 11.31
CA CYS A 6 17.76 42.70 10.58
C CYS A 6 17.90 41.36 9.78
N SER A 7 19.12 41.05 9.31
CA SER A 7 19.37 39.83 8.53
C SER A 7 19.35 38.56 9.39
N CYS A 8 19.90 38.60 10.60
CA CYS A 8 19.89 37.45 11.51
C CYS A 8 18.49 37.13 12.06
N CYS A 9 17.68 38.17 12.34
CA CYS A 9 16.31 37.99 12.79
C CYS A 9 15.42 37.38 11.67
N LEU A 10 15.64 37.78 10.42
CA LEU A 10 14.88 37.24 9.28
C LEU A 10 15.20 35.75 9.03
N PHE A 11 16.48 35.36 9.15
CA PHE A 11 16.89 33.93 9.03
C PHE A 11 16.37 33.08 10.18
N LEU A 12 16.34 33.60 11.42
CA LEU A 12 15.80 32.87 12.56
C LEU A 12 14.27 32.69 12.45
N VAL A 13 13.56 33.72 11.99
CA VAL A 13 12.10 33.64 11.79
C VAL A 13 11.75 32.71 10.65
N VAL A 14 12.49 32.68 9.54
CA VAL A 14 12.29 31.73 8.43
C VAL A 14 12.60 30.31 8.87
N SER A 15 13.66 30.06 9.65
CA SER A 15 13.98 28.74 10.18
C SER A 15 12.93 28.24 11.19
N ILE A 16 12.38 29.12 12.02
CA ILE A 16 11.32 28.79 12.98
C ILE A 16 9.99 28.54 12.22
N MET A 17 9.68 29.31 11.18
CA MET A 17 8.48 29.07 10.36
C MET A 17 8.58 27.78 9.55
N GLN A 18 9.76 27.41 9.02
CA GLN A 18 9.95 26.12 8.35
C GLN A 18 9.82 24.94 9.32
N ALA A 19 10.37 25.04 10.53
CA ALA A 19 10.24 24.00 11.56
C ALA A 19 8.78 23.80 12.04
N ALA A 20 7.91 24.81 11.89
CA ALA A 20 6.50 24.72 12.28
C ALA A 20 5.59 24.08 11.20
N ILE A 21 6.09 23.82 10.00
CA ILE A 21 5.30 23.37 8.85
C ILE A 21 5.36 21.84 8.67
N TYR A 22 6.42 21.20 9.13
CA TYR A 22 6.57 19.74 9.01
C TYR A 22 6.34 19.05 10.35
N PRO A 23 5.51 17.99 10.38
CA PRO A 23 5.40 17.13 11.57
C PRO A 23 6.74 16.47 11.85
N ASP A 24 6.95 16.07 13.12
CA ASP A 24 8.13 15.28 13.50
C ASP A 24 8.26 14.04 12.61
N PRO A 25 9.50 13.69 12.21
CA PRO A 25 9.73 12.48 11.41
C PRO A 25 9.24 11.24 12.16
N VAL A 26 8.91 10.21 11.43
CA VAL A 26 8.64 8.89 11.99
C VAL A 26 9.87 8.01 11.86
N GLU A 27 10.10 7.19 12.86
CA GLU A 27 11.24 6.28 12.94
C GLU A 27 10.79 4.86 13.21
N GLY A 28 11.66 3.90 13.02
CA GLY A 28 11.41 2.52 13.37
C GLY A 28 12.51 1.58 12.92
N VAL A 29 12.23 0.29 13.10
CA VAL A 29 13.13 -0.78 12.69
C VAL A 29 12.36 -1.80 11.87
N VAL A 30 12.95 -2.26 10.78
CA VAL A 30 12.45 -3.39 10.00
C VAL A 30 13.30 -4.61 10.34
N THR A 31 12.67 -5.67 10.81
CA THR A 31 13.37 -6.86 11.29
C THR A 31 12.82 -8.15 10.67
N CYS A 32 13.62 -9.22 10.76
CA CYS A 32 13.18 -10.60 10.53
C CYS A 32 13.82 -11.49 11.61
N LYS A 33 13.01 -12.15 12.43
CA LYS A 33 13.46 -12.95 13.57
C LYS A 33 14.38 -12.14 14.50
N GLY A 34 14.02 -10.89 14.78
CA GLY A 34 14.75 -9.96 15.63
C GLY A 34 16.06 -9.42 15.05
N LYS A 35 16.40 -9.74 13.79
CA LYS A 35 17.57 -9.18 13.09
C LYS A 35 17.13 -8.06 12.16
N GLY A 36 17.82 -6.92 12.19
CA GLY A 36 17.57 -5.79 11.32
C GLY A 36 17.77 -6.16 9.84
N LEU A 37 16.90 -5.64 8.98
CA LEU A 37 16.96 -5.80 7.53
C LEU A 37 17.38 -4.49 6.89
N ALA A 38 18.56 -4.48 6.27
CA ALA A 38 19.09 -3.34 5.53
C ALA A 38 18.45 -3.22 4.14
N GLY A 39 18.33 -1.98 3.63
CA GLY A 39 17.90 -1.72 2.27
C GLY A 39 16.41 -1.96 2.01
N VAL A 40 15.59 -2.05 3.06
CA VAL A 40 14.13 -2.13 2.92
C VAL A 40 13.58 -0.74 2.65
N VAL A 41 12.76 -0.62 1.64
CA VAL A 41 12.07 0.63 1.28
C VAL A 41 10.94 0.89 2.27
N VAL A 42 10.95 2.08 2.89
CA VAL A 42 9.90 2.60 3.77
C VAL A 42 9.39 3.91 3.21
N THR A 43 8.09 4.11 3.22
CA THR A 43 7.44 5.30 2.65
C THR A 43 6.20 5.71 3.45
N ASP A 44 5.80 6.96 3.31
CA ASP A 44 4.50 7.48 3.78
C ASP A 44 3.55 7.82 2.61
N GLY A 45 3.95 7.45 1.38
CA GLY A 45 3.23 7.78 0.15
C GLY A 45 3.68 9.11 -0.47
N PHE A 46 4.60 9.84 0.16
CA PHE A 46 5.18 11.09 -0.33
C PHE A 46 6.70 10.98 -0.42
N ASP A 47 7.32 10.54 0.67
CA ASP A 47 8.75 10.35 0.76
C ASP A 47 9.11 8.87 0.86
N VAL A 48 10.33 8.54 0.43
CA VAL A 48 10.85 7.17 0.37
C VAL A 48 12.24 7.15 0.96
N VAL A 49 12.48 6.24 1.91
CA VAL A 49 13.80 6.02 2.53
C VAL A 49 14.17 4.55 2.54
N LEU A 50 15.44 4.26 2.72
CA LEU A 50 15.96 2.91 2.90
C LEU A 50 16.38 2.69 4.35
N THR A 51 16.15 1.48 4.86
CA THR A 51 16.69 1.09 6.16
C THR A 51 18.21 0.97 6.14
N ASP A 52 18.86 1.32 7.25
CA ASP A 52 20.31 1.19 7.47
C ASP A 52 20.75 -0.27 7.70
N ALA A 53 22.03 -0.49 7.96
CA ALA A 53 22.61 -1.82 8.21
C ALA A 53 22.02 -2.53 9.44
N GLN A 54 21.40 -1.80 10.35
CA GLN A 54 20.72 -2.32 11.54
C GLN A 54 19.19 -2.41 11.35
N GLY A 55 18.71 -2.12 10.14
CA GLY A 55 17.28 -2.14 9.81
C GLY A 55 16.54 -0.89 10.28
N ARG A 56 17.21 0.17 10.74
CA ARG A 56 16.58 1.40 11.24
C ARG A 56 16.28 2.34 10.09
N TYR A 57 15.21 3.10 10.24
CA TYR A 57 14.83 4.16 9.31
C TYR A 57 14.37 5.40 10.07
N GLU A 58 14.54 6.54 9.44
CA GLU A 58 13.94 7.82 9.80
C GLU A 58 13.33 8.39 8.52
N LEU A 59 12.02 8.60 8.52
CA LEU A 59 11.23 9.04 7.38
C LEU A 59 10.69 10.43 7.66
N PRO A 60 11.03 11.45 6.86
CA PRO A 60 10.34 12.74 6.90
C PRO A 60 8.84 12.51 6.72
N ARG A 61 8.04 13.05 7.63
CA ARG A 61 6.60 12.85 7.60
C ARG A 61 5.91 13.97 6.84
N ASN A 62 5.18 13.62 5.79
CA ASN A 62 4.25 14.55 5.18
C ASN A 62 3.01 14.71 6.08
N ARG A 63 2.50 15.95 6.23
CA ARG A 63 1.31 16.22 7.07
C ARG A 63 0.03 15.58 6.55
N ASP A 64 -0.03 15.30 5.24
CA ASP A 64 -1.17 14.69 4.57
C ASP A 64 -1.05 13.15 4.50
N ALA A 65 0.10 12.61 4.96
CA ALA A 65 0.33 11.17 5.03
C ALA A 65 -0.61 10.51 6.06
N ARG A 66 -1.22 9.41 5.65
CA ARG A 66 -2.14 8.62 6.50
C ARG A 66 -1.50 7.35 7.02
N PHE A 67 -0.47 6.86 6.35
CA PHE A 67 0.20 5.59 6.66
C PHE A 67 1.72 5.75 6.63
N VAL A 68 2.40 4.83 7.29
CA VAL A 68 3.78 4.43 7.01
C VAL A 68 3.76 2.98 6.58
N TYR A 69 4.45 2.64 5.49
CA TYR A 69 4.39 1.30 4.90
C TYR A 69 5.68 0.90 4.20
N LEU A 70 5.79 -0.41 3.92
CA LEU A 70 6.95 -1.00 3.28
C LEU A 70 6.67 -1.33 1.82
N SER A 71 7.66 -1.12 0.95
CA SER A 71 7.81 -1.96 -0.24
C SER A 71 8.48 -3.26 0.19
N THR A 72 7.68 -4.32 0.34
CA THR A 72 8.18 -5.61 0.86
C THR A 72 9.28 -6.15 -0.05
N PRO A 73 10.50 -6.40 0.45
CA PRO A 73 11.60 -6.87 -0.38
C PRO A 73 11.45 -8.33 -0.81
N ALA A 74 12.05 -8.71 -1.93
CA ALA A 74 12.13 -10.09 -2.38
C ALA A 74 12.74 -11.00 -1.30
N GLY A 75 12.28 -12.24 -1.23
CA GLY A 75 12.67 -13.21 -0.22
C GLY A 75 12.04 -13.01 1.16
N TYR A 76 11.11 -12.06 1.30
CA TYR A 76 10.39 -11.79 2.54
C TYR A 76 8.89 -11.65 2.31
N LEU A 77 8.14 -11.89 3.36
CA LEU A 77 6.68 -11.74 3.42
C LEU A 77 6.31 -10.84 4.60
N PRO A 78 5.30 -9.98 4.47
CA PRO A 78 4.73 -9.29 5.61
C PRO A 78 4.08 -10.29 6.57
N GLN A 79 3.82 -9.87 7.80
CA GLN A 79 2.99 -10.64 8.69
C GLN A 79 1.57 -10.71 8.12
N GLU A 80 0.91 -11.84 8.32
CA GLU A 80 -0.48 -12.04 7.94
C GLU A 80 -1.33 -12.24 9.19
N GLY A 81 -2.53 -11.68 9.17
CA GLY A 81 -3.50 -11.85 10.25
C GLY A 81 -4.90 -11.47 9.80
N GLY A 82 -5.89 -12.35 10.04
CA GLY A 82 -7.28 -12.04 9.75
C GLY A 82 -7.61 -11.74 8.29
N GLY A 83 -6.86 -12.29 7.32
CA GLY A 83 -7.07 -12.01 5.89
C GLY A 83 -6.41 -10.73 5.39
N HIS A 84 -5.59 -10.08 6.23
CA HIS A 84 -4.82 -8.87 5.90
C HIS A 84 -3.33 -9.16 5.82
N ILE A 85 -2.66 -8.37 4.98
CA ILE A 85 -1.20 -8.34 4.86
C ILE A 85 -0.70 -7.12 5.63
N ALA A 86 0.10 -7.33 6.68
CA ALA A 86 0.55 -6.26 7.58
C ALA A 86 1.85 -5.61 7.06
N PHE A 87 1.78 -4.86 5.97
CA PHE A 87 2.89 -4.08 5.42
C PHE A 87 2.81 -2.58 5.74
N PHE A 88 1.78 -2.14 6.44
CA PHE A 88 1.54 -0.74 6.77
C PHE A 88 1.06 -0.54 8.20
N PHE A 89 1.22 0.68 8.70
CA PHE A 89 0.57 1.18 9.91
C PHE A 89 -0.14 2.50 9.62
N PRO A 90 -1.36 2.72 10.12
CA PRO A 90 -1.97 4.04 10.13
C PRO A 90 -1.17 4.97 11.05
N LEU A 91 -0.86 6.17 10.56
CA LEU A 91 -0.19 7.21 11.33
C LEU A 91 -1.13 7.76 12.39
N LYS A 92 -0.66 7.75 13.64
CA LYS A 92 -1.43 8.25 14.80
C LYS A 92 -0.79 9.51 15.35
N LYS A 93 -1.61 10.44 15.84
CA LYS A 93 -1.13 11.65 16.53
C LYS A 93 -0.29 11.27 17.75
N GLY A 94 0.92 11.84 17.84
CA GLY A 94 1.82 11.62 18.97
C GLY A 94 2.60 10.29 18.94
N ARG A 95 2.33 9.41 17.97
CA ARG A 95 3.15 8.22 17.76
C ARG A 95 4.18 8.49 16.67
N LEU A 96 5.46 8.37 17.02
CA LEU A 96 6.58 8.56 16.09
C LEU A 96 7.28 7.25 15.71
N LYS A 97 7.08 6.18 16.50
CA LYS A 97 7.78 4.91 16.30
C LYS A 97 6.86 3.84 15.71
N TYR A 98 7.33 3.24 14.58
CA TYR A 98 6.64 2.18 13.84
C TYR A 98 7.64 1.09 13.44
N ASP A 99 7.65 -0.02 14.18
CA ASP A 99 8.54 -1.16 13.93
C ASP A 99 7.81 -2.21 13.11
N PHE A 100 8.50 -2.77 12.09
CA PHE A 100 7.99 -3.82 11.23
C PHE A 100 8.75 -5.13 11.45
N GLU A 101 8.00 -6.23 11.49
CA GLU A 101 8.58 -7.57 11.50
C GLU A 101 8.16 -8.31 10.22
N LEU A 102 9.13 -8.72 9.41
CA LEU A 102 8.92 -9.52 8.22
C LEU A 102 9.22 -11.00 8.50
N LYS A 103 8.60 -11.88 7.73
CA LYS A 103 8.91 -13.31 7.70
C LYS A 103 9.81 -13.62 6.51
N ARG A 104 10.77 -14.53 6.69
CA ARG A 104 11.49 -15.08 5.54
C ARG A 104 10.53 -15.87 4.65
N ASN A 105 10.51 -15.57 3.36
CA ASN A 105 9.86 -16.44 2.41
C ASN A 105 10.65 -17.75 2.30
N LEU A 106 10.01 -18.87 2.59
CA LEU A 106 10.64 -20.20 2.54
C LEU A 106 10.57 -20.81 1.14
N LYS A 107 9.82 -20.21 0.23
CA LYS A 107 9.70 -20.64 -1.16
C LYS A 107 10.59 -19.75 -2.04
N ASP A 108 11.06 -20.33 -3.15
CA ASP A 108 11.80 -19.58 -4.16
C ASP A 108 10.84 -18.62 -4.89
N ASP A 109 10.91 -17.35 -4.55
CA ASP A 109 10.11 -16.29 -5.16
C ASP A 109 10.59 -15.87 -6.56
N MET A 110 11.75 -16.36 -7.01
CA MET A 110 12.18 -16.24 -8.41
C MET A 110 11.25 -16.97 -9.39
N LYS A 111 10.54 -17.97 -8.90
CA LYS A 111 9.60 -18.81 -9.68
C LYS A 111 8.19 -18.70 -9.12
N HIS A 112 7.78 -17.49 -8.74
CA HIS A 112 6.44 -17.26 -8.20
C HIS A 112 5.35 -17.36 -9.27
N VAL A 113 4.13 -17.56 -8.81
CA VAL A 113 2.90 -17.49 -9.60
C VAL A 113 1.91 -16.57 -8.90
N PHE A 114 1.08 -15.90 -9.67
CA PHE A 114 -0.01 -15.11 -9.09
C PHE A 114 -1.30 -15.31 -9.86
N MET A 115 -2.40 -15.20 -9.15
CA MET A 115 -3.74 -15.18 -9.72
C MET A 115 -4.24 -13.74 -9.72
N VAL A 116 -4.84 -13.33 -10.82
CA VAL A 116 -5.55 -12.05 -10.91
C VAL A 116 -7.04 -12.33 -10.83
N GLN A 117 -7.72 -11.63 -9.94
CA GLN A 117 -9.17 -11.51 -9.94
C GLN A 117 -9.55 -10.03 -9.96
N THR A 118 -10.73 -9.71 -10.42
CA THR A 118 -11.26 -8.35 -10.49
C THR A 118 -12.77 -8.39 -10.41
N ASP A 119 -13.41 -7.29 -10.07
CA ASP A 119 -14.87 -7.12 -10.13
C ASP A 119 -15.64 -8.20 -9.35
N VAL A 120 -15.20 -8.51 -8.15
CA VAL A 120 -15.94 -9.42 -7.26
C VAL A 120 -17.29 -8.83 -6.89
N GLN A 121 -17.37 -7.52 -6.70
CA GLN A 121 -18.56 -6.68 -6.56
C GLN A 121 -19.63 -7.28 -5.62
N VAL A 122 -19.23 -7.76 -4.45
CA VAL A 122 -20.19 -8.26 -3.48
C VAL A 122 -21.12 -7.13 -3.03
N SER A 123 -22.42 -7.32 -3.20
CA SER A 123 -23.45 -6.33 -2.88
C SER A 123 -24.54 -6.87 -1.94
N CYS A 124 -24.56 -8.19 -1.72
CA CYS A 124 -25.51 -8.88 -0.86
C CYS A 124 -24.97 -10.25 -0.42
N GLN A 125 -25.70 -10.93 0.44
CA GLN A 125 -25.32 -12.25 0.95
C GLN A 125 -25.19 -13.29 -0.17
N GLU A 126 -26.06 -13.28 -1.16
CA GLU A 126 -26.03 -14.23 -2.29
C GLU A 126 -24.73 -14.07 -3.10
N HIS A 127 -24.22 -12.85 -3.30
CA HIS A 127 -22.94 -12.59 -3.94
C HIS A 127 -21.78 -13.13 -3.08
N LEU A 128 -21.82 -12.99 -1.75
CA LEU A 128 -20.82 -13.57 -0.86
C LEU A 128 -20.81 -15.10 -0.92
N ASP A 129 -21.97 -15.74 -1.03
CA ASP A 129 -22.07 -17.20 -1.14
C ASP A 129 -21.54 -17.70 -2.49
N SER A 130 -21.81 -16.96 -3.55
CA SER A 130 -21.25 -17.20 -4.89
C SER A 130 -19.72 -17.04 -4.88
N TYR A 131 -19.22 -15.97 -4.24
CA TYR A 131 -17.79 -15.73 -4.10
C TYR A 131 -17.11 -16.82 -3.24
N ARG A 132 -17.76 -17.30 -2.18
CA ARG A 132 -17.25 -18.41 -1.36
C ARG A 132 -17.09 -19.68 -2.19
N SER A 133 -18.06 -19.97 -3.07
CA SER A 133 -17.98 -21.11 -4.00
C SER A 133 -16.81 -20.96 -4.98
N TYR A 134 -16.62 -19.74 -5.53
CA TYR A 134 -15.49 -19.42 -6.39
C TYR A 134 -14.14 -19.60 -5.65
N VAL A 135 -14.01 -19.04 -4.45
CA VAL A 135 -12.80 -19.14 -3.61
C VAL A 135 -12.39 -20.58 -3.37
N GLY A 136 -13.35 -21.48 -3.10
CA GLY A 136 -13.05 -22.91 -2.95
C GLY A 136 -12.44 -23.54 -4.20
N LYS A 137 -12.94 -23.19 -5.38
CA LYS A 137 -12.43 -23.69 -6.67
C LYS A 137 -11.07 -23.06 -7.01
N ALA A 138 -10.94 -21.74 -6.80
CA ALA A 138 -9.71 -21.00 -7.04
C ALA A 138 -8.57 -21.50 -6.14
N ARG A 139 -8.84 -21.75 -4.87
CA ARG A 139 -7.89 -22.36 -3.93
C ARG A 139 -7.41 -23.73 -4.45
N ALA A 140 -8.33 -24.64 -4.77
CA ALA A 140 -7.99 -25.97 -5.26
C ALA A 140 -7.16 -25.93 -6.56
N PHE A 141 -7.42 -24.94 -7.42
CA PHE A 141 -6.62 -24.69 -8.62
C PHE A 141 -5.21 -24.18 -8.27
N MET A 142 -5.12 -23.17 -7.42
CA MET A 142 -3.84 -22.54 -7.05
C MET A 142 -2.94 -23.45 -6.22
N GLU A 143 -3.49 -24.36 -5.40
CA GLU A 143 -2.73 -25.33 -4.62
C GLU A 143 -1.78 -26.19 -5.49
N LYS A 144 -2.12 -26.46 -6.75
CA LYS A 144 -1.28 -27.19 -7.70
C LYS A 144 0.05 -26.47 -7.97
N TYR A 145 0.03 -25.14 -7.96
CA TYR A 145 1.19 -24.30 -8.25
C TYR A 145 1.87 -23.80 -6.96
N ALA A 146 1.07 -23.47 -5.96
CA ALA A 146 1.53 -22.95 -4.69
C ALA A 146 2.28 -23.98 -3.83
N LYS A 147 2.21 -25.26 -4.15
CA LYS A 147 2.90 -26.33 -3.41
C LYS A 147 4.42 -26.10 -3.39
N GLU A 148 5.01 -25.77 -4.53
CA GLU A 148 6.45 -25.66 -4.72
C GLU A 148 6.91 -24.21 -5.02
N ARG A 149 6.00 -23.31 -5.34
CA ARG A 149 6.29 -21.95 -5.75
C ARG A 149 5.68 -20.97 -4.76
N ASP A 150 6.30 -19.81 -4.63
CA ASP A 150 5.63 -18.68 -4.00
C ASP A 150 4.39 -18.30 -4.81
N ALA A 151 3.29 -18.00 -4.12
CA ALA A 151 2.02 -17.73 -4.76
C ALA A 151 1.24 -16.67 -4.01
N PHE A 152 0.56 -15.79 -4.75
CA PHE A 152 -0.29 -14.74 -4.19
C PHE A 152 -1.44 -14.39 -5.14
N VAL A 153 -2.33 -13.53 -4.69
CA VAL A 153 -3.49 -13.04 -5.45
C VAL A 153 -3.40 -11.54 -5.59
N LEU A 154 -3.68 -11.03 -6.79
CA LEU A 154 -3.93 -9.64 -7.08
C LEU A 154 -5.44 -9.46 -7.29
N ASP A 155 -6.08 -8.69 -6.44
CA ASP A 155 -7.50 -8.35 -6.54
C ASP A 155 -7.60 -6.93 -7.08
N CYS A 156 -7.94 -6.83 -8.36
CA CYS A 156 -7.81 -5.61 -9.15
C CYS A 156 -9.03 -4.68 -9.05
N GLY A 157 -9.61 -4.58 -7.86
CA GLY A 157 -10.63 -3.57 -7.57
C GLY A 157 -12.07 -4.01 -7.83
N ASP A 158 -12.98 -3.10 -7.48
CA ASP A 158 -14.41 -3.38 -7.41
C ASP A 158 -14.71 -4.59 -6.51
N ILE A 159 -14.14 -4.52 -5.30
CA ILE A 159 -14.25 -5.55 -4.28
C ILE A 159 -15.71 -5.67 -3.83
N VAL A 160 -16.35 -4.52 -3.61
CA VAL A 160 -17.76 -4.43 -3.27
C VAL A 160 -18.51 -3.61 -4.32
N GLY A 161 -19.82 -3.80 -4.41
CA GLY A 161 -20.69 -3.04 -5.33
C GLY A 161 -21.34 -1.83 -4.64
N ASN A 162 -20.55 -0.84 -4.20
CA ASN A 162 -20.96 0.32 -3.38
C ASN A 162 -21.53 -0.06 -1.99
N THR A 163 -21.06 -1.15 -1.42
CA THR A 163 -21.52 -1.71 -0.14
C THR A 163 -20.35 -1.93 0.81
N PRO A 164 -19.68 -0.86 1.30
CA PRO A 164 -18.48 -0.98 2.14
C PRO A 164 -18.70 -1.71 3.46
N ASN A 165 -19.94 -1.81 3.93
CA ASN A 165 -20.31 -2.63 5.08
C ASN A 165 -20.04 -4.13 4.87
N LEU A 166 -19.85 -4.60 3.64
CA LEU A 166 -19.51 -5.99 3.31
C LEU A 166 -18.00 -6.26 3.23
N TYR A 167 -17.14 -5.27 3.46
CA TYR A 167 -15.69 -5.47 3.42
C TYR A 167 -15.19 -6.55 4.40
N LEU A 168 -15.72 -6.60 5.61
CA LEU A 168 -15.34 -7.63 6.59
C LEU A 168 -15.72 -9.03 6.12
N ASP A 169 -16.93 -9.19 5.58
CA ASP A 169 -17.42 -10.47 5.06
C ASP A 169 -16.58 -10.90 3.83
N TYR A 170 -16.30 -9.96 2.93
CA TYR A 170 -15.41 -10.21 1.79
C TYR A 170 -14.01 -10.65 2.26
N ILE A 171 -13.41 -9.95 3.25
CA ILE A 171 -12.09 -10.30 3.80
C ILE A 171 -12.10 -11.72 4.35
N GLN A 172 -13.12 -12.08 5.10
CA GLN A 172 -13.28 -13.43 5.64
C GLN A 172 -13.37 -14.49 4.54
N VAL A 173 -14.17 -14.23 3.50
CA VAL A 173 -14.32 -15.15 2.37
C VAL A 173 -13.03 -15.25 1.57
N SER A 174 -12.41 -14.12 1.21
CA SER A 174 -11.17 -14.08 0.43
C SER A 174 -9.99 -14.72 1.16
N GLY A 175 -9.97 -14.67 2.51
CA GLY A 175 -9.00 -15.40 3.34
C GLY A 175 -9.03 -16.93 3.11
N GLY A 176 -10.16 -17.45 2.66
CA GLY A 176 -10.32 -18.86 2.26
C GLY A 176 -9.46 -19.28 1.05
N LEU A 177 -8.91 -18.34 0.28
CA LEU A 177 -7.91 -18.62 -0.77
C LEU A 177 -6.63 -19.26 -0.20
N GLY A 178 -6.29 -18.96 1.07
CA GLY A 178 -5.09 -19.47 1.73
C GLY A 178 -3.78 -18.93 1.15
N LEU A 179 -3.85 -17.79 0.46
CA LEU A 179 -2.74 -17.07 -0.17
C LEU A 179 -2.79 -15.59 0.22
N PRO A 180 -1.65 -14.88 0.25
CA PRO A 180 -1.63 -13.44 0.38
C PRO A 180 -2.46 -12.77 -0.72
N VAL A 181 -3.35 -11.83 -0.35
CA VAL A 181 -4.20 -11.08 -1.30
C VAL A 181 -3.80 -9.61 -1.25
N TYR A 182 -3.22 -9.12 -2.34
CA TYR A 182 -2.91 -7.71 -2.57
C TYR A 182 -4.08 -7.06 -3.29
N ARG A 183 -4.60 -5.97 -2.74
CA ARG A 183 -5.85 -5.36 -3.21
C ARG A 183 -5.61 -4.01 -3.83
N ILE A 184 -6.28 -3.78 -4.93
CA ILE A 184 -6.36 -2.51 -5.66
C ILE A 184 -7.76 -1.95 -5.41
N ILE A 185 -7.89 -0.65 -5.27
CA ILE A 185 -9.19 0.00 -5.19
C ILE A 185 -9.83 0.09 -6.58
N GLY A 186 -11.14 -0.15 -6.68
CA GLY A 186 -11.93 0.07 -7.87
C GLY A 186 -12.92 1.23 -7.69
N ASN A 187 -13.63 1.58 -8.74
CA ASN A 187 -14.57 2.70 -8.70
C ASN A 187 -15.82 2.43 -7.84
N HIS A 188 -16.20 1.18 -7.64
CA HIS A 188 -17.29 0.80 -6.72
C HIS A 188 -16.85 0.71 -5.26
N ASP A 189 -15.55 0.78 -4.99
CA ASP A 189 -14.99 0.85 -3.64
C ASP A 189 -14.90 2.28 -3.11
N MET A 190 -15.15 3.28 -3.97
CA MET A 190 -15.10 4.70 -3.59
C MET A 190 -16.40 5.17 -2.96
N GLU A 191 -16.29 6.12 -2.04
CA GLU A 191 -17.43 6.86 -1.50
C GLU A 191 -17.86 7.98 -2.46
N MET A 192 -19.06 7.87 -2.99
CA MET A 192 -19.65 8.88 -3.89
C MET A 192 -20.32 10.02 -3.10
N GLY A 193 -20.28 11.23 -3.68
CA GLY A 193 -20.91 12.40 -3.06
C GLY A 193 -20.09 13.08 -1.97
N VAL A 194 -18.84 12.68 -1.80
CA VAL A 194 -17.86 13.32 -0.91
C VAL A 194 -17.29 14.61 -1.49
N ARG A 195 -16.51 15.34 -0.69
CA ARG A 195 -16.00 16.69 -1.06
C ARG A 195 -14.83 16.68 -2.03
N SER A 196 -13.98 15.65 -1.97
CA SER A 196 -12.77 15.58 -2.77
C SER A 196 -12.33 14.13 -2.98
N PHE A 197 -11.34 13.94 -3.85
CA PHE A 197 -10.71 12.67 -4.11
C PHE A 197 -10.18 12.01 -2.83
N GLU A 198 -9.51 12.76 -1.95
CA GLU A 198 -8.94 12.22 -0.69
C GLU A 198 -10.00 11.70 0.29
N HIS A 199 -11.26 12.10 0.12
CA HIS A 199 -12.35 11.58 0.93
C HIS A 199 -13.01 10.36 0.29
N SER A 200 -12.85 10.14 -1.02
CA SER A 200 -13.55 9.08 -1.75
C SER A 200 -13.03 7.68 -1.41
N TYR A 201 -11.77 7.54 -1.02
CA TYR A 201 -11.15 6.26 -0.71
C TYR A 201 -10.96 5.99 0.80
N LYS A 202 -11.49 6.86 1.66
CA LYS A 202 -11.24 6.79 3.11
C LYS A 202 -11.70 5.49 3.73
N THR A 203 -12.92 5.04 3.42
CA THR A 203 -13.44 3.78 3.94
C THR A 203 -12.64 2.59 3.44
N TYR A 204 -12.22 2.60 2.17
CA TYR A 204 -11.32 1.57 1.64
C TYR A 204 -10.01 1.50 2.44
N GLU A 205 -9.37 2.65 2.68
CA GLU A 205 -8.12 2.71 3.44
C GLU A 205 -8.25 2.25 4.89
N ASP A 206 -9.40 2.45 5.51
CA ASP A 206 -9.65 2.00 6.88
C ASP A 206 -9.65 0.46 7.00
N TYR A 207 -9.96 -0.25 5.91
CA TYR A 207 -9.94 -1.72 5.83
C TYR A 207 -8.66 -2.27 5.20
N PHE A 208 -8.15 -1.66 4.14
CA PHE A 208 -7.11 -2.26 3.28
C PHE A 208 -5.78 -1.50 3.30
N GLY A 209 -5.73 -0.31 3.88
CA GLY A 209 -4.52 0.52 3.94
C GLY A 209 -4.32 1.38 2.70
N PRO A 210 -3.05 1.71 2.36
CA PRO A 210 -2.74 2.67 1.32
C PRO A 210 -3.27 2.23 -0.06
N ILE A 211 -3.78 3.20 -0.83
CA ILE A 211 -4.36 2.99 -2.17
C ILE A 211 -3.31 2.86 -3.27
N TYR A 212 -2.06 3.17 -2.98
CA TYR A 212 -0.91 2.87 -3.83
C TYR A 212 0.26 2.39 -2.99
N TYR A 213 0.94 1.37 -3.46
CA TYR A 213 2.07 0.75 -2.79
C TYR A 213 2.82 -0.17 -3.74
N SER A 214 3.99 -0.66 -3.32
CA SER A 214 4.76 -1.63 -4.09
C SER A 214 5.23 -2.81 -3.25
N PHE A 215 5.64 -3.87 -3.91
CA PHE A 215 6.30 -5.02 -3.29
C PHE A 215 7.11 -5.79 -4.34
N ASN A 216 8.01 -6.66 -3.88
CA ASN A 216 8.92 -7.41 -4.74
C ASN A 216 8.73 -8.92 -4.58
N ARG A 217 8.90 -9.66 -5.68
CA ARG A 217 9.04 -11.12 -5.72
C ARG A 217 10.13 -11.48 -6.71
N GLY A 218 11.23 -12.07 -6.22
CA GLY A 218 12.39 -12.35 -7.05
C GLY A 218 12.89 -11.11 -7.78
N LYS A 219 12.94 -11.18 -9.11
CA LYS A 219 13.27 -10.05 -9.98
C LYS A 219 12.03 -9.37 -10.59
N ALA A 220 10.92 -9.40 -9.89
CA ALA A 220 9.71 -8.68 -10.28
C ALA A 220 9.33 -7.66 -9.21
N HIS A 221 9.10 -6.43 -9.64
CA HIS A 221 8.59 -5.32 -8.86
C HIS A 221 7.15 -5.06 -9.23
N TYR A 222 6.26 -5.08 -8.26
CA TYR A 222 4.82 -4.87 -8.41
C TYR A 222 4.45 -3.51 -7.85
N ILE A 223 3.83 -2.68 -8.68
CA ILE A 223 3.28 -1.38 -8.30
C ILE A 223 1.76 -1.48 -8.36
N ILE A 224 1.12 -1.21 -7.24
CA ILE A 224 -0.33 -1.16 -7.09
C ILE A 224 -0.72 0.31 -7.10
N LEU A 225 -1.70 0.67 -7.91
CA LEU A 225 -2.12 2.06 -8.09
C LEU A 225 -3.63 2.21 -8.02
N ASP A 226 -4.07 3.28 -7.36
CA ASP A 226 -5.39 3.84 -7.58
C ASP A 226 -5.34 4.71 -8.86
N ASN A 227 -6.18 4.37 -9.83
CA ASN A 227 -6.44 5.21 -11.00
C ASN A 227 -7.90 5.56 -11.17
N CYS A 228 -8.71 5.38 -10.12
CA CYS A 228 -10.11 5.79 -10.05
C CYS A 228 -10.21 7.20 -9.46
N PHE A 229 -9.82 8.21 -10.21
CA PHE A 229 -9.78 9.59 -9.72
C PHE A 229 -11.19 10.20 -9.63
N TYR A 230 -11.66 10.40 -8.39
CA TYR A 230 -12.96 11.00 -8.11
C TYR A 230 -12.96 12.50 -8.43
N ILE A 231 -13.94 12.95 -9.21
CA ILE A 231 -14.12 14.34 -9.60
C ILE A 231 -15.14 15.02 -8.68
N ASN A 232 -16.38 14.58 -8.75
CA ASN A 232 -17.50 15.07 -7.94
C ASN A 232 -18.73 14.16 -8.10
N ARG A 233 -19.83 14.52 -7.45
CA ARG A 233 -21.08 13.76 -7.49
C ARG A 233 -21.65 13.58 -8.89
N ASP A 234 -21.56 14.60 -9.76
CA ASP A 234 -22.20 14.61 -11.09
C ASP A 234 -21.36 13.87 -12.12
N TYR A 235 -20.06 14.14 -12.17
CA TYR A 235 -19.11 13.51 -13.10
C TYR A 235 -18.51 12.23 -12.57
N ARG A 236 -18.69 11.92 -11.27
CA ARG A 236 -18.18 10.74 -10.59
C ARG A 236 -16.66 10.64 -10.62
N TYR A 237 -16.08 9.91 -11.55
CA TYR A 237 -14.64 9.65 -11.64
C TYR A 237 -14.17 9.55 -13.09
N ILE A 238 -12.85 9.64 -13.26
CA ILE A 238 -12.13 9.35 -14.50
C ILE A 238 -10.97 8.39 -14.22
N GLY A 239 -10.47 7.72 -15.26
CA GLY A 239 -9.20 7.02 -15.22
C GLY A 239 -8.04 8.01 -15.23
N TYR A 240 -7.40 8.25 -14.07
CA TYR A 240 -6.32 9.22 -13.95
C TYR A 240 -5.44 8.91 -12.74
N ILE A 241 -4.13 9.05 -12.91
CA ILE A 241 -3.15 8.96 -11.83
C ILE A 241 -2.70 10.37 -11.48
N ASP A 242 -2.87 10.79 -10.24
CA ASP A 242 -2.55 12.14 -9.81
C ASP A 242 -1.03 12.39 -9.73
N GLU A 243 -0.65 13.66 -9.75
CA GLU A 243 0.75 14.11 -9.74
C GLU A 243 1.52 13.59 -8.52
N ARG A 244 0.88 13.53 -7.35
CA ARG A 244 1.47 13.00 -6.13
C ARG A 244 1.85 11.52 -6.27
N THR A 245 0.94 10.72 -6.80
CA THR A 245 1.17 9.30 -7.06
C THR A 245 2.29 9.11 -8.09
N LEU A 246 2.33 9.94 -9.16
CA LEU A 246 3.42 9.90 -10.15
C LEU A 246 4.78 10.22 -9.52
N GLN A 247 4.87 11.25 -8.67
CA GLN A 247 6.10 11.59 -7.95
C GLN A 247 6.55 10.48 -7.00
N TRP A 248 5.62 9.80 -6.35
CA TRP A 248 5.94 8.64 -5.53
C TRP A 248 6.48 7.47 -6.38
N ILE A 249 5.85 7.18 -7.53
CA ILE A 249 6.30 6.14 -8.48
C ILE A 249 7.73 6.41 -8.92
N GLU A 250 8.08 7.67 -9.25
CA GLU A 250 9.44 8.03 -9.65
C GLU A 250 10.47 7.72 -8.56
N LYS A 251 10.15 8.04 -7.29
CA LYS A 251 11.01 7.75 -6.14
C LYS A 251 11.16 6.24 -5.90
N ASP A 252 10.09 5.50 -6.00
CA ASP A 252 10.06 4.05 -5.79
C ASP A 252 10.85 3.33 -6.89
N LEU A 253 10.58 3.64 -8.16
CA LEU A 253 11.27 3.08 -9.32
C LEU A 253 12.76 3.42 -9.39
N ALA A 254 13.18 4.56 -8.83
CA ALA A 254 14.59 4.91 -8.75
C ALA A 254 15.41 3.91 -7.92
N LEU A 255 14.76 3.15 -7.04
CA LEU A 255 15.37 2.14 -6.18
C LEU A 255 15.30 0.71 -6.78
N VAL A 256 14.60 0.53 -7.89
CA VAL A 256 14.41 -0.77 -8.54
C VAL A 256 15.59 -1.06 -9.47
N PRO A 257 16.26 -2.22 -9.34
CA PRO A 257 17.35 -2.60 -10.26
C PRO A 257 16.87 -2.68 -11.71
N LYS A 258 17.73 -2.26 -12.64
CA LYS A 258 17.40 -2.16 -14.08
C LYS A 258 17.08 -3.51 -14.75
N ASP A 259 17.47 -4.63 -14.16
CA ASP A 259 17.21 -5.98 -14.65
C ASP A 259 15.93 -6.60 -14.07
N HIS A 260 15.14 -5.83 -13.35
CA HIS A 260 13.86 -6.28 -12.81
C HIS A 260 12.72 -5.98 -13.78
N LEU A 261 11.73 -6.89 -13.81
CA LEU A 261 10.45 -6.65 -14.44
C LEU A 261 9.60 -5.75 -13.55
N VAL A 262 8.88 -4.82 -14.16
CA VAL A 262 7.91 -3.97 -13.45
C VAL A 262 6.51 -4.31 -13.91
N PHE A 263 5.67 -4.70 -12.96
CA PHE A 263 4.25 -4.90 -13.15
C PHE A 263 3.48 -3.74 -12.54
N VAL A 264 2.68 -3.04 -13.34
CA VAL A 264 1.79 -1.98 -12.87
C VAL A 264 0.37 -2.51 -12.87
N MET A 265 -0.26 -2.50 -11.69
CA MET A 265 -1.59 -3.05 -11.46
C MET A 265 -2.54 -1.92 -11.07
N MET A 266 -3.62 -1.79 -11.81
CA MET A 266 -4.65 -0.77 -11.62
C MET A 266 -6.01 -1.32 -12.04
N HIS A 267 -7.09 -0.66 -11.66
CA HIS A 267 -8.45 -1.12 -11.94
C HIS A 267 -8.92 -0.70 -13.33
N ILE A 268 -8.90 0.61 -13.62
CA ILE A 268 -9.38 1.13 -14.92
C ILE A 268 -8.30 0.90 -15.99
N PRO A 269 -8.63 0.28 -17.13
CA PRO A 269 -7.71 0.14 -18.25
C PRO A 269 -7.19 1.52 -18.72
N SER A 270 -5.88 1.62 -18.98
CA SER A 270 -5.20 2.82 -19.49
C SER A 270 -5.17 2.87 -21.01
#